data_fa75deb99e9e88eb9ffe8fc55bc02317
#
_entry.id   fa75deb99e9e88eb9ffe8fc55bc02317
#
_cell.length_a   1.000
_cell.length_b   1.000
_cell.length_c   1.000
_cell.angle_alpha   90.00
_cell.angle_beta   90.00
_cell.angle_gamma   90.00
#
_symmetry.space_group_name_H-M   'P 1'
#
loop_
_entity.id
_entity.type
_entity.pdbx_description
1 polymer ?
#
loop_
_entity_poly.entity_id
_entity_poly.type
_entity_poly.pdbx_seq_one_letter_code
_entity_poly.pdbx_strand_id
1 'polypeptide(L)'
;MLRLLAACAWLAAAEPAPPVPPRVFSNETPFALVTGERLPEVSFVAEHCVALHRHLEFALNLPPPPPPLVRIEVAEVPRFSPVEMQVGSGTVLVVVRLGEDLQAPGRAAEAAARAWLARVALAGGKSADASEAWARQALSCEIIAQLRPAMNDYWYREGRQAIPSTLADIVSGKASPQEAFLFWRALRSALGSPAEQAKALIASAHGESVLKLLATLAKSPDEWWLVHRAELLLSRSPVSLGLHESAESLDDISRFVFDLGHGDELISGPDLVRHRDLPAVKASVQARLSGLRREILRQNPVYHNAWRTFGAWLERFPDAKPEELAARWKEYQEERKQADELRREVEAAMKLAVPSAR
;
A
#
# COMPACT_ATOMS: atom_id res chain seq x y z
N MET A 1 -86.62 -11.40 26.88
CA MET A 1 -85.91 -12.39 26.01
C MET A 1 -85.00 -11.64 25.09
N LEU A 2 -83.77 -11.42 25.48
CA LEU A 2 -82.71 -10.77 24.66
C LEU A 2 -81.83 -11.86 24.07
N ARG A 3 -81.79 -11.98 22.75
CA ARG A 3 -80.83 -12.82 22.05
C ARG A 3 -79.58 -11.99 21.79
N LEU A 4 -78.50 -12.31 22.50
CA LEU A 4 -77.11 -11.83 22.21
C LEU A 4 -76.56 -12.66 21.03
N LEU A 5 -76.38 -12.02 19.88
CA LEU A 5 -75.62 -12.52 18.76
C LEU A 5 -74.13 -12.24 19.05
N ALA A 6 -73.38 -13.30 19.38
CA ALA A 6 -71.90 -13.23 19.45
C ALA A 6 -71.38 -13.27 18.02
N ALA A 7 -70.90 -12.16 17.50
CA ALA A 7 -70.11 -12.10 16.26
C ALA A 7 -68.66 -12.52 16.58
N CYS A 8 -68.31 -13.78 16.26
CA CYS A 8 -66.93 -14.21 16.23
C CYS A 8 -66.23 -13.52 15.03
N ALA A 9 -65.52 -12.44 15.30
CA ALA A 9 -64.60 -11.88 14.36
C ALA A 9 -63.40 -12.86 14.20
N TRP A 10 -63.36 -13.57 13.11
CA TRP A 10 -62.17 -14.25 12.66
C TRP A 10 -61.10 -13.22 12.31
N LEU A 11 -60.21 -12.91 13.23
CA LEU A 11 -58.94 -12.28 12.93
C LEU A 11 -58.15 -13.31 12.11
N ALA A 12 -58.20 -13.18 10.78
CA ALA A 12 -57.26 -13.83 9.90
C ALA A 12 -55.87 -13.31 10.28
N ALA A 13 -55.11 -14.10 11.06
CA ALA A 13 -53.71 -13.84 11.29
C ALA A 13 -53.06 -13.87 9.88
N ALA A 14 -52.69 -12.71 9.38
CA ALA A 14 -51.87 -12.60 8.14
C ALA A 14 -50.61 -13.46 8.38
N GLU A 15 -50.46 -14.51 7.61
CA GLU A 15 -49.21 -15.26 7.60
C GLU A 15 -48.07 -14.26 7.44
N PRO A 16 -47.05 -14.33 8.30
CA PRO A 16 -45.89 -13.47 8.16
C PRO A 16 -45.33 -13.67 6.74
N ALA A 17 -45.18 -12.58 5.99
CA ALA A 17 -44.60 -12.63 4.65
C ALA A 17 -43.29 -13.42 4.72
N PRO A 18 -43.04 -14.33 3.75
CA PRO A 18 -41.81 -15.12 3.76
C PRO A 18 -40.62 -14.16 3.85
N PRO A 19 -39.61 -14.48 4.66
CA PRO A 19 -38.45 -13.62 4.81
C PRO A 19 -37.83 -13.35 3.42
N VAL A 20 -37.71 -12.09 3.06
CA VAL A 20 -37.04 -11.69 1.81
C VAL A 20 -35.63 -12.26 1.87
N PRO A 21 -35.20 -13.06 0.89
CA PRO A 21 -33.84 -13.60 0.91
C PRO A 21 -32.82 -12.47 0.99
N PRO A 22 -31.77 -12.60 1.80
CA PRO A 22 -30.75 -11.57 1.93
C PRO A 22 -30.17 -11.23 0.56
N ARG A 23 -30.04 -9.94 0.27
CA ARG A 23 -29.47 -9.48 -0.99
C ARG A 23 -27.95 -9.70 -0.94
N VAL A 24 -27.41 -10.56 -1.79
CA VAL A 24 -25.98 -10.82 -1.90
C VAL A 24 -25.39 -9.94 -3.00
N PHE A 25 -24.41 -9.13 -2.65
CA PHE A 25 -23.57 -8.39 -3.59
C PHE A 25 -22.35 -9.21 -3.96
N SER A 26 -21.83 -9.02 -5.18
CA SER A 26 -20.62 -9.68 -5.64
C SER A 26 -19.74 -8.70 -6.41
N ASN A 27 -18.41 -8.88 -6.26
CA ASN A 27 -17.39 -8.14 -7.01
C ASN A 27 -16.31 -9.13 -7.46
N GLU A 28 -16.07 -9.21 -8.76
CA GLU A 28 -15.05 -10.06 -9.35
C GLU A 28 -13.71 -9.32 -9.37
N THR A 29 -12.67 -9.99 -8.88
CA THR A 29 -11.30 -9.48 -8.87
C THR A 29 -10.39 -10.41 -9.68
N PRO A 30 -9.14 -10.03 -10.00
CA PRO A 30 -8.25 -10.85 -10.82
C PRO A 30 -8.04 -12.29 -10.32
N PHE A 31 -8.21 -12.54 -9.01
CA PHE A 31 -7.96 -13.87 -8.43
C PHE A 31 -9.02 -14.38 -7.46
N ALA A 32 -10.04 -13.60 -7.15
CA ALA A 32 -11.10 -13.99 -6.21
C ALA A 32 -12.45 -13.39 -6.60
N LEU A 33 -13.54 -14.10 -6.23
CA LEU A 33 -14.89 -13.55 -6.22
C LEU A 33 -15.22 -13.11 -4.79
N VAL A 34 -15.41 -11.82 -4.57
CA VAL A 34 -15.79 -11.25 -3.27
C VAL A 34 -17.31 -11.14 -3.19
N THR A 35 -17.90 -11.69 -2.12
CA THR A 35 -19.37 -11.69 -1.92
C THR A 35 -19.72 -11.26 -0.49
N GLY A 36 -20.91 -10.70 -0.29
CA GLY A 36 -21.41 -10.31 1.03
C GLY A 36 -22.74 -9.58 0.97
N GLU A 37 -23.32 -9.29 2.13
CA GLU A 37 -24.63 -8.64 2.22
C GLU A 37 -24.56 -7.12 2.11
N ARG A 38 -23.39 -6.52 2.33
CA ARG A 38 -23.16 -5.06 2.31
C ARG A 38 -22.19 -4.66 1.19
N LEU A 39 -22.70 -3.92 0.20
CA LEU A 39 -21.91 -3.48 -0.96
C LEU A 39 -20.64 -2.70 -0.58
N PRO A 40 -20.63 -1.76 0.39
CA PRO A 40 -19.41 -1.05 0.76
C PRO A 40 -18.31 -1.98 1.25
N GLU A 41 -18.65 -3.00 2.03
CA GLU A 41 -17.71 -3.97 2.57
C GLU A 41 -17.15 -4.89 1.50
N VAL A 42 -18.02 -5.36 0.59
CA VAL A 42 -17.61 -6.16 -0.59
C VAL A 42 -16.65 -5.35 -1.46
N SER A 43 -16.95 -4.07 -1.72
CA SER A 43 -16.09 -3.20 -2.52
C SER A 43 -14.76 -2.92 -1.80
N PHE A 44 -14.78 -2.74 -0.49
CA PHE A 44 -13.60 -2.51 0.32
C PHE A 44 -12.63 -3.71 0.28
N VAL A 45 -13.12 -4.94 0.43
CA VAL A 45 -12.28 -6.14 0.32
C VAL A 45 -11.78 -6.34 -1.12
N ALA A 46 -12.63 -6.09 -2.11
CA ALA A 46 -12.23 -6.17 -3.52
C ALA A 46 -11.10 -5.19 -3.87
N GLU A 47 -11.11 -3.97 -3.31
CA GLU A 47 -10.03 -2.99 -3.46
C GLU A 47 -8.69 -3.55 -2.95
N HIS A 48 -8.68 -4.25 -1.81
CA HIS A 48 -7.48 -4.89 -1.28
C HIS A 48 -6.97 -6.01 -2.20
N CYS A 49 -7.87 -6.79 -2.83
CA CYS A 49 -7.49 -7.78 -3.83
C CYS A 49 -6.85 -7.13 -5.07
N VAL A 50 -7.44 -6.05 -5.58
CA VAL A 50 -6.89 -5.31 -6.73
C VAL A 50 -5.54 -4.67 -6.38
N ALA A 51 -5.39 -4.11 -5.17
CA ALA A 51 -4.12 -3.55 -4.72
C ALA A 51 -3.01 -4.61 -4.65
N LEU A 52 -3.31 -5.80 -4.11
CA LEU A 52 -2.37 -6.92 -4.10
C LEU A 52 -1.96 -7.33 -5.51
N HIS A 53 -2.93 -7.54 -6.40
CA HIS A 53 -2.65 -7.95 -7.77
C HIS A 53 -1.74 -6.95 -8.48
N ARG A 54 -2.08 -5.66 -8.44
CA ARG A 54 -1.25 -4.60 -9.03
C ARG A 54 0.16 -4.58 -8.46
N HIS A 55 0.29 -4.77 -7.15
CA HIS A 55 1.61 -4.82 -6.52
C HIS A 55 2.44 -6.00 -7.04
N LEU A 56 1.86 -7.20 -7.10
CA LEU A 56 2.56 -8.40 -7.54
C LEU A 56 2.90 -8.35 -9.03
N GLU A 57 2.00 -7.86 -9.86
CA GLU A 57 2.22 -7.65 -11.29
C GLU A 57 3.35 -6.64 -11.52
N PHE A 58 3.28 -5.46 -10.89
CA PHE A 58 4.27 -4.41 -11.08
C PHE A 58 5.64 -4.73 -10.47
N ALA A 59 5.66 -5.25 -9.23
CA ALA A 59 6.91 -5.46 -8.49
C ALA A 59 7.60 -6.79 -8.82
N LEU A 60 6.84 -7.83 -9.16
CA LEU A 60 7.35 -9.20 -9.34
C LEU A 60 7.06 -9.76 -10.75
N ASN A 61 6.39 -8.99 -11.60
CA ASN A 61 5.92 -9.44 -12.91
C ASN A 61 5.08 -10.74 -12.85
N LEU A 62 4.29 -10.88 -11.78
CA LEU A 62 3.42 -12.03 -11.56
C LEU A 62 2.04 -11.77 -12.13
N PRO A 63 1.61 -12.53 -13.16
CA PRO A 63 0.24 -12.47 -13.65
C PRO A 63 -0.75 -13.02 -12.61
N PRO A 64 -2.07 -12.79 -12.80
CA PRO A 64 -3.08 -13.43 -11.96
C PRO A 64 -2.88 -14.96 -11.99
N PRO A 65 -2.95 -15.63 -10.83
CA PRO A 65 -2.81 -17.08 -10.80
C PRO A 65 -3.97 -17.73 -11.57
N PRO A 66 -3.73 -18.85 -12.28
CA PRO A 66 -4.76 -19.54 -13.04
C PRO A 66 -5.88 -20.08 -12.13
N PRO A 67 -7.05 -20.46 -12.69
CA PRO A 67 -8.13 -21.15 -11.94
C PRO A 67 -7.59 -22.36 -11.17
N PRO A 68 -8.22 -22.78 -10.05
CA PRO A 68 -9.61 -22.54 -9.62
C PRO A 68 -9.86 -21.20 -8.94
N LEU A 69 -11.12 -20.75 -9.02
CA LEU A 69 -11.56 -19.51 -8.42
C LEU A 69 -11.65 -19.66 -6.89
N VAL A 70 -11.08 -18.74 -6.16
CA VAL A 70 -11.24 -18.65 -4.70
C VAL A 70 -12.33 -17.62 -4.40
N ARG A 71 -13.22 -17.94 -3.45
CA ARG A 71 -14.27 -17.04 -3.00
C ARG A 71 -13.86 -16.37 -1.69
N ILE A 72 -14.10 -15.07 -1.57
CA ILE A 72 -14.04 -14.35 -0.30
C ILE A 72 -15.46 -13.97 0.08
N GLU A 73 -15.90 -14.39 1.26
CA GLU A 73 -17.21 -14.03 1.82
C GLU A 73 -17.03 -13.03 2.96
N VAL A 74 -17.65 -11.87 2.82
CA VAL A 74 -17.70 -10.85 3.87
C VAL A 74 -18.92 -11.14 4.73
N ALA A 75 -18.67 -11.56 5.97
CA ALA A 75 -19.70 -11.98 6.93
C ALA A 75 -19.86 -10.93 8.04
N GLU A 76 -21.10 -10.75 8.52
CA GLU A 76 -21.41 -9.77 9.57
C GLU A 76 -21.07 -10.26 10.99
N VAL A 77 -21.22 -11.55 11.26
CA VAL A 77 -21.15 -12.09 12.64
C VAL A 77 -19.75 -12.55 13.00
N PRO A 78 -19.13 -12.02 14.09
CA PRO A 78 -17.86 -12.53 14.59
C PRO A 78 -17.99 -13.94 15.18
N ARG A 79 -17.24 -14.88 14.61
CA ARG A 79 -16.94 -16.17 15.25
C ARG A 79 -15.43 -16.19 15.55
N PHE A 80 -14.92 -17.24 16.11
CA PHE A 80 -13.60 -17.37 16.77
C PHE A 80 -12.38 -16.73 16.06
N SER A 81 -12.38 -16.56 14.75
CA SER A 81 -11.30 -15.89 14.01
C SER A 81 -11.87 -14.79 13.09
N PRO A 82 -11.22 -13.63 12.98
CA PRO A 82 -11.67 -12.57 12.06
C PRO A 82 -11.50 -12.93 10.58
N VAL A 83 -10.56 -13.82 10.25
CA VAL A 83 -10.35 -14.34 8.90
C VAL A 83 -10.16 -15.86 8.99
N GLU A 84 -11.04 -16.60 8.34
CA GLU A 84 -11.03 -18.06 8.31
C GLU A 84 -10.95 -18.56 6.87
N MET A 85 -10.32 -19.71 6.68
CA MET A 85 -10.31 -20.39 5.39
C MET A 85 -10.96 -21.76 5.53
N GLN A 86 -11.92 -22.05 4.65
CA GLN A 86 -12.63 -23.31 4.59
C GLN A 86 -12.33 -23.95 3.23
N VAL A 87 -11.84 -25.18 3.25
CA VAL A 87 -11.51 -25.95 2.05
C VAL A 87 -12.59 -27.01 1.86
N GLY A 88 -13.39 -26.86 0.81
CA GLY A 88 -14.41 -27.83 0.41
C GLY A 88 -13.99 -28.63 -0.83
N SER A 89 -14.84 -29.56 -1.27
CA SER A 89 -14.62 -30.34 -2.49
C SER A 89 -14.68 -29.42 -3.73
N GLY A 90 -13.52 -28.93 -4.17
CA GLY A 90 -13.37 -28.12 -5.38
C GLY A 90 -13.52 -26.61 -5.23
N THR A 91 -13.78 -26.11 -4.01
CA THR A 91 -13.87 -24.66 -3.74
C THR A 91 -13.11 -24.30 -2.48
N VAL A 92 -12.49 -23.13 -2.50
CA VAL A 92 -11.89 -22.50 -1.31
C VAL A 92 -12.68 -21.25 -0.97
N LEU A 93 -13.12 -21.18 0.27
CA LEU A 93 -13.85 -20.06 0.82
C LEU A 93 -13.00 -19.38 1.91
N VAL A 94 -12.68 -18.10 1.74
CA VAL A 94 -12.10 -17.25 2.77
C VAL A 94 -13.21 -16.41 3.37
N VAL A 95 -13.54 -16.62 4.63
CA VAL A 95 -14.54 -15.83 5.34
C VAL A 95 -13.84 -14.71 6.09
N VAL A 96 -14.22 -13.46 5.84
CA VAL A 96 -13.69 -12.28 6.52
C VAL A 96 -14.78 -11.51 7.26
N ARG A 97 -14.49 -11.13 8.50
CA ARG A 97 -15.37 -10.30 9.34
C ARG A 97 -14.67 -8.98 9.61
N LEU A 98 -15.10 -7.95 8.88
CA LEU A 98 -14.41 -6.66 8.92
C LEU A 98 -14.57 -5.97 10.27
N GLY A 99 -15.79 -5.94 10.83
CA GLY A 99 -16.07 -5.10 12.00
C GLY A 99 -15.97 -3.60 11.66
N GLU A 100 -16.32 -2.75 12.63
CA GLU A 100 -16.26 -1.28 12.49
C GLU A 100 -15.02 -0.67 13.16
N ASP A 101 -14.01 -1.48 13.46
CA ASP A 101 -12.81 -1.08 14.18
C ASP A 101 -11.62 -0.72 13.25
N LEU A 102 -10.56 -0.19 13.86
CA LEU A 102 -9.33 0.19 13.15
C LEU A 102 -8.59 -0.98 12.50
N GLN A 103 -8.97 -2.22 12.82
CA GLN A 103 -8.35 -3.44 12.29
C GLN A 103 -9.00 -3.93 10.98
N ALA A 104 -10.13 -3.36 10.58
CA ALA A 104 -10.82 -3.75 9.34
C ALA A 104 -9.90 -3.78 8.10
N PRO A 105 -9.00 -2.79 7.86
CA PRO A 105 -8.07 -2.86 6.74
C PRO A 105 -7.09 -4.03 6.83
N GLY A 106 -6.62 -4.35 8.04
CA GLY A 106 -5.73 -5.50 8.27
C GLY A 106 -6.42 -6.83 7.94
N ARG A 107 -7.69 -6.97 8.34
CA ARG A 107 -8.50 -8.16 8.05
C ARG A 107 -8.79 -8.32 6.56
N ALA A 108 -9.15 -7.22 5.88
CA ALA A 108 -9.35 -7.23 4.43
C ALA A 108 -8.06 -7.61 3.68
N ALA A 109 -6.93 -7.04 4.08
CA ALA A 109 -5.63 -7.36 3.52
C ALA A 109 -5.23 -8.82 3.77
N GLU A 110 -5.48 -9.35 4.97
CA GLU A 110 -5.23 -10.76 5.28
C GLU A 110 -6.11 -11.70 4.45
N ALA A 111 -7.39 -11.39 4.27
CA ALA A 111 -8.29 -12.17 3.44
C ALA A 111 -7.80 -12.20 1.98
N ALA A 112 -7.40 -11.06 1.42
CA ALA A 112 -6.86 -10.96 0.07
C ALA A 112 -5.54 -11.76 -0.08
N ALA A 113 -4.63 -11.65 0.89
CA ALA A 113 -3.37 -12.40 0.91
C ALA A 113 -3.60 -13.91 0.97
N ARG A 114 -4.50 -14.38 1.86
CA ARG A 114 -4.88 -15.80 1.95
C ARG A 114 -5.49 -16.31 0.66
N ALA A 115 -6.40 -15.56 0.06
CA ALA A 115 -7.06 -15.95 -1.19
C ALA A 115 -6.06 -16.09 -2.33
N TRP A 116 -5.12 -15.17 -2.47
CA TRP A 116 -4.09 -15.23 -3.49
C TRP A 116 -3.15 -16.44 -3.29
N LEU A 117 -2.64 -16.63 -2.07
CA LEU A 117 -1.74 -17.75 -1.73
C LEU A 117 -2.44 -19.10 -1.92
N ALA A 118 -3.71 -19.22 -1.48
CA ALA A 118 -4.51 -20.43 -1.69
C ALA A 118 -4.66 -20.77 -3.17
N ARG A 119 -4.94 -19.76 -4.01
CA ARG A 119 -5.09 -19.95 -5.45
C ARG A 119 -3.78 -20.40 -6.10
N VAL A 120 -2.64 -19.80 -5.71
CA VAL A 120 -1.32 -20.23 -6.19
C VAL A 120 -1.01 -21.66 -5.76
N ALA A 121 -1.28 -22.02 -4.49
CA ALA A 121 -1.10 -23.37 -3.98
C ALA A 121 -1.91 -24.40 -4.78
N LEU A 122 -3.19 -24.13 -4.99
CA LEU A 122 -4.08 -25.02 -5.75
C LEU A 122 -3.66 -25.16 -7.21
N ALA A 123 -3.22 -24.08 -7.85
CA ALA A 123 -2.68 -24.13 -9.22
C ALA A 123 -1.43 -25.01 -9.32
N GLY A 124 -0.64 -25.09 -8.25
CA GLY A 124 0.50 -25.99 -8.12
C GLY A 124 0.16 -27.39 -7.60
N GLY A 125 -1.13 -27.75 -7.47
CA GLY A 125 -1.59 -29.06 -6.97
C GLY A 125 -1.32 -29.28 -5.48
N LYS A 126 -1.17 -28.18 -4.70
CA LYS A 126 -0.96 -28.20 -3.24
C LYS A 126 -2.25 -27.91 -2.48
N SER A 127 -2.23 -28.15 -1.16
CA SER A 127 -3.33 -27.74 -0.28
C SER A 127 -3.46 -26.21 -0.23
N ALA A 128 -4.69 -25.70 -0.19
CA ALA A 128 -4.95 -24.25 -0.13
C ALA A 128 -4.34 -23.56 1.11
N ASP A 129 -4.14 -24.29 2.19
CA ASP A 129 -3.56 -23.85 3.45
C ASP A 129 -2.05 -24.12 3.57
N ALA A 130 -1.41 -24.62 2.51
CA ALA A 130 0.01 -24.98 2.53
C ALA A 130 0.96 -23.81 2.83
N SER A 131 0.54 -22.57 2.55
CA SER A 131 1.41 -21.40 2.64
C SER A 131 1.97 -21.14 4.03
N GLU A 132 3.24 -20.79 4.10
CA GLU A 132 3.88 -20.36 5.35
C GLU A 132 3.24 -19.06 5.89
N ALA A 133 3.20 -18.93 7.23
CA ALA A 133 2.53 -17.83 7.90
C ALA A 133 3.15 -16.45 7.59
N TRP A 134 4.48 -16.40 7.48
CA TRP A 134 5.19 -15.16 7.15
C TRP A 134 4.74 -14.54 5.82
N ALA A 135 4.49 -15.37 4.80
CA ALA A 135 4.08 -14.87 3.50
C ALA A 135 2.71 -14.18 3.54
N ARG A 136 1.76 -14.75 4.30
CA ARG A 136 0.44 -14.14 4.52
C ARG A 136 0.55 -12.79 5.21
N GLN A 137 1.31 -12.73 6.30
CA GLN A 137 1.52 -11.51 7.07
C GLN A 137 2.23 -10.44 6.23
N ALA A 138 3.29 -10.83 5.53
CA ALA A 138 4.05 -9.92 4.68
C ALA A 138 3.20 -9.33 3.55
N LEU A 139 2.45 -10.16 2.81
CA LEU A 139 1.56 -9.69 1.75
C LEU A 139 0.45 -8.79 2.29
N SER A 140 -0.12 -9.11 3.45
CA SER A 140 -1.12 -8.25 4.09
C SER A 140 -0.56 -6.86 4.38
N CYS A 141 0.66 -6.77 4.88
CA CYS A 141 1.34 -5.50 5.09
C CYS A 141 1.69 -4.78 3.78
N GLU A 142 2.10 -5.51 2.72
CA GLU A 142 2.33 -4.90 1.40
C GLU A 142 1.06 -4.25 0.83
N ILE A 143 -0.10 -4.90 0.96
CA ILE A 143 -1.39 -4.33 0.56
C ILE A 143 -1.67 -3.02 1.31
N ILE A 144 -1.51 -3.05 2.64
CA ILE A 144 -1.73 -1.87 3.49
C ILE A 144 -0.74 -0.75 3.12
N ALA A 145 0.53 -1.08 2.84
CA ALA A 145 1.53 -0.11 2.42
C ALA A 145 1.19 0.53 1.06
N GLN A 146 0.57 -0.21 0.13
CA GLN A 146 0.09 0.32 -1.14
C GLN A 146 -1.09 1.27 -0.96
N LEU A 147 -2.07 0.90 -0.14
CA LEU A 147 -3.27 1.70 0.10
C LEU A 147 -3.02 2.87 1.05
N ARG A 148 -2.05 2.73 1.95
CA ARG A 148 -1.69 3.71 2.98
C ARG A 148 -0.17 3.84 3.10
N PRO A 149 0.49 4.59 2.20
CA PRO A 149 1.96 4.70 2.18
C PRO A 149 2.60 5.11 3.51
N ALA A 150 1.93 5.92 4.32
CA ALA A 150 2.41 6.32 5.64
C ALA A 150 2.63 5.13 6.60
N MET A 151 1.93 4.01 6.39
CA MET A 151 2.13 2.80 7.20
C MET A 151 3.49 2.14 6.93
N ASN A 152 4.02 2.27 5.73
CA ASN A 152 5.36 1.80 5.40
C ASN A 152 6.40 2.50 6.31
N ASP A 153 6.37 3.82 6.39
CA ASP A 153 7.30 4.58 7.23
C ASP A 153 7.10 4.32 8.72
N TYR A 154 5.86 4.14 9.13
CA TYR A 154 5.52 3.75 10.50
C TYR A 154 6.18 2.41 10.87
N TRP A 155 6.05 1.36 10.06
CA TRP A 155 6.64 0.05 10.35
C TRP A 155 8.17 0.06 10.37
N TYR A 156 8.82 0.83 9.51
CA TYR A 156 10.27 1.00 9.57
C TYR A 156 10.72 1.71 10.86
N ARG A 157 9.95 2.70 11.31
CA ARG A 157 10.23 3.40 12.58
C ARG A 157 10.05 2.47 13.77
N GLU A 158 8.93 1.76 13.84
CA GLU A 158 8.67 0.77 14.89
C GLU A 158 9.73 -0.34 14.89
N GLY A 159 10.08 -0.85 13.71
CA GLY A 159 11.11 -1.87 13.57
C GLY A 159 12.48 -1.45 14.13
N ARG A 160 12.82 -0.15 14.11
CA ARG A 160 14.06 0.34 14.73
C ARG A 160 14.03 0.29 16.25
N GLN A 161 12.86 0.41 16.84
CA GLN A 161 12.69 0.44 18.30
C GLN A 161 12.41 -0.95 18.87
N ALA A 162 11.89 -1.86 18.04
CA ALA A 162 11.53 -3.20 18.44
C ALA A 162 12.74 -4.14 18.51
N ILE A 163 12.70 -5.06 19.47
CA ILE A 163 13.63 -6.19 19.52
C ILE A 163 13.35 -7.10 18.33
N PRO A 164 14.37 -7.51 17.55
CA PRO A 164 14.19 -8.41 16.43
C PRO A 164 13.52 -9.72 16.84
N SER A 165 12.51 -10.16 16.09
CA SER A 165 11.95 -11.50 16.23
C SER A 165 12.91 -12.53 15.66
N THR A 166 12.88 -13.76 16.18
CA THR A 166 13.64 -14.88 15.61
C THR A 166 13.06 -15.29 14.25
N LEU A 167 13.89 -15.88 13.38
CA LEU A 167 13.37 -16.42 12.11
C LEU A 167 12.30 -17.50 12.34
N ALA A 168 12.46 -18.33 13.36
CA ALA A 168 11.47 -19.34 13.72
C ALA A 168 10.11 -18.73 14.08
N ASP A 169 10.09 -17.61 14.79
CA ASP A 169 8.85 -16.90 15.11
C ASP A 169 8.23 -16.24 13.87
N ILE A 170 9.05 -15.68 12.99
CA ILE A 170 8.58 -15.11 11.72
C ILE A 170 7.92 -16.18 10.84
N VAL A 171 8.62 -17.28 10.61
CA VAL A 171 8.18 -18.38 9.73
C VAL A 171 6.91 -19.04 10.28
N SER A 172 6.86 -19.26 11.61
CA SER A 172 5.67 -19.83 12.28
C SER A 172 4.50 -18.85 12.44
N GLY A 173 4.69 -17.56 12.13
CA GLY A 173 3.66 -16.53 12.29
C GLY A 173 3.43 -16.05 13.72
N LYS A 174 4.35 -16.35 14.64
CA LYS A 174 4.32 -15.85 16.02
C LYS A 174 4.86 -14.43 16.14
N ALA A 175 5.71 -14.02 15.20
CA ALA A 175 6.17 -12.65 15.10
C ALA A 175 5.04 -11.69 14.70
N SER A 176 5.26 -10.40 14.92
CA SER A 176 4.31 -9.39 14.46
C SER A 176 4.26 -9.34 12.91
N PRO A 177 3.12 -8.95 12.31
CA PRO A 177 3.03 -8.78 10.86
C PRO A 177 4.09 -7.83 10.29
N GLN A 178 4.49 -6.82 11.07
CA GLN A 178 5.55 -5.87 10.68
C GLN A 178 6.91 -6.56 10.54
N GLU A 179 7.26 -7.49 11.42
CA GLU A 179 8.52 -8.25 11.31
C GLU A 179 8.49 -9.17 10.08
N ALA A 180 7.37 -9.80 9.76
CA ALA A 180 7.21 -10.57 8.52
C ALA A 180 7.33 -9.68 7.26
N PHE A 181 6.81 -8.46 7.30
CA PHE A 181 6.97 -7.48 6.24
C PHE A 181 8.43 -7.05 6.06
N LEU A 182 9.13 -6.73 7.16
CA LEU A 182 10.56 -6.39 7.11
C LEU A 182 11.41 -7.57 6.61
N PHE A 183 11.08 -8.78 7.05
CA PHE A 183 11.72 -10.00 6.55
C PHE A 183 11.55 -10.17 5.04
N TRP A 184 10.33 -10.00 4.51
CA TRP A 184 10.08 -10.06 3.08
C TRP A 184 10.87 -8.99 2.31
N ARG A 185 10.93 -7.77 2.83
CA ARG A 185 11.69 -6.69 2.22
C ARG A 185 13.20 -6.97 2.20
N ALA A 186 13.75 -7.54 3.27
CA ALA A 186 15.14 -7.99 3.34
C ALA A 186 15.40 -9.12 2.33
N LEU A 187 14.52 -10.12 2.28
CA LEU A 187 14.61 -11.24 1.36
C LEU A 187 14.57 -10.77 -0.11
N ARG A 188 13.66 -9.87 -0.44
CA ARG A 188 13.58 -9.26 -1.78
C ARG A 188 14.87 -8.54 -2.16
N SER A 189 15.46 -7.80 -1.23
CA SER A 189 16.74 -7.11 -1.46
C SER A 189 17.86 -8.08 -1.74
N ALA A 190 17.94 -9.19 -1.00
CA ALA A 190 18.97 -10.20 -1.16
C ALA A 190 18.83 -11.02 -2.45
N LEU A 191 17.59 -11.31 -2.88
CA LEU A 191 17.33 -12.04 -4.12
C LEU A 191 17.58 -11.20 -5.38
N GLY A 192 17.49 -9.89 -5.27
CA GLY A 192 17.81 -8.92 -6.32
C GLY A 192 16.83 -8.89 -7.50
N SER A 193 16.59 -10.02 -8.19
CA SER A 193 15.73 -10.02 -9.38
C SER A 193 14.24 -10.27 -9.05
N PRO A 194 13.30 -9.62 -9.77
CA PRO A 194 11.87 -9.90 -9.63
C PRO A 194 11.50 -11.37 -9.84
N ALA A 195 12.19 -12.07 -10.74
CA ALA A 195 11.95 -13.48 -11.02
C ALA A 195 12.31 -14.39 -9.83
N GLU A 196 13.42 -14.15 -9.16
CA GLU A 196 13.80 -14.92 -7.96
C GLU A 196 12.88 -14.60 -6.77
N GLN A 197 12.48 -13.35 -6.62
CA GLN A 197 11.49 -12.92 -5.63
C GLN A 197 10.14 -13.61 -5.84
N ALA A 198 9.68 -13.68 -7.11
CA ALA A 198 8.45 -14.37 -7.49
C ALA A 198 8.54 -15.88 -7.18
N LYS A 199 9.66 -16.54 -7.52
CA LYS A 199 9.88 -17.96 -7.20
C LYS A 199 9.83 -18.22 -5.70
N ALA A 200 10.47 -17.38 -4.87
CA ALA A 200 10.44 -17.52 -3.42
C ALA A 200 9.03 -17.42 -2.84
N LEU A 201 8.22 -16.48 -3.36
CA LEU A 201 6.84 -16.31 -2.93
C LEU A 201 5.94 -17.49 -3.36
N ILE A 202 6.10 -17.99 -4.59
CA ILE A 202 5.38 -19.17 -5.09
C ILE A 202 5.77 -20.41 -4.30
N ALA A 203 7.06 -20.62 -4.02
CA ALA A 203 7.56 -21.73 -3.20
C ALA A 203 6.94 -21.71 -1.80
N SER A 204 6.87 -20.53 -1.17
CA SER A 204 6.18 -20.36 0.11
C SER A 204 4.67 -20.63 0.02
N ALA A 205 4.01 -20.24 -1.07
CA ALA A 205 2.59 -20.58 -1.30
C ALA A 205 2.38 -22.11 -1.42
N HIS A 206 3.37 -22.83 -1.95
CA HIS A 206 3.37 -24.29 -2.06
C HIS A 206 3.78 -24.99 -0.75
N GLY A 207 4.05 -24.28 0.33
CA GLY A 207 4.49 -24.82 1.62
C GLY A 207 5.96 -25.23 1.65
N GLU A 208 6.77 -24.76 0.72
CA GLU A 208 8.21 -24.94 0.77
C GLU A 208 8.82 -23.97 1.79
N SER A 209 9.60 -24.52 2.71
CA SER A 209 10.16 -23.68 3.78
C SER A 209 11.17 -22.68 3.25
N VAL A 210 10.94 -21.39 3.57
CA VAL A 210 11.88 -20.30 3.26
C VAL A 210 13.23 -20.50 3.93
N LEU A 211 13.32 -21.26 5.03
CA LEU A 211 14.59 -21.59 5.67
C LEU A 211 15.51 -22.39 4.75
N LYS A 212 14.97 -23.23 3.86
CA LYS A 212 15.78 -23.93 2.85
C LYS A 212 16.41 -22.96 1.87
N LEU A 213 15.65 -21.96 1.42
CA LEU A 213 16.17 -20.91 0.56
C LEU A 213 17.25 -20.10 1.28
N LEU A 214 17.01 -19.69 2.53
CA LEU A 214 18.00 -18.94 3.30
C LEU A 214 19.29 -19.73 3.53
N ALA A 215 19.21 -21.05 3.71
CA ALA A 215 20.39 -21.91 3.83
C ALA A 215 21.25 -21.94 2.55
N THR A 216 20.69 -21.57 1.39
CA THR A 216 21.48 -21.39 0.16
C THR A 216 22.13 -20.00 0.07
N LEU A 217 21.56 -19.00 0.75
CA LEU A 217 22.05 -17.62 0.74
C LEU A 217 23.09 -17.35 1.83
N ALA A 218 23.02 -18.06 2.96
CA ALA A 218 23.88 -17.84 4.10
C ALA A 218 24.13 -19.10 4.92
N LYS A 219 25.33 -19.17 5.54
CA LYS A 219 25.69 -20.26 6.45
C LYS A 219 24.88 -20.26 7.74
N SER A 220 24.52 -19.08 8.21
CA SER A 220 23.67 -18.86 9.40
C SER A 220 22.46 -18.01 9.00
N PRO A 221 21.26 -18.62 8.79
CA PRO A 221 20.05 -17.88 8.45
C PRO A 221 19.64 -16.83 9.51
N ASP A 222 19.85 -17.12 10.81
CA ASP A 222 19.50 -16.16 11.87
C ASP A 222 20.41 -14.93 11.86
N GLU A 223 21.73 -15.11 11.66
CA GLU A 223 22.66 -13.98 11.51
C GLU A 223 22.35 -13.19 10.24
N TRP A 224 22.05 -13.88 9.15
CA TRP A 224 21.63 -13.24 7.91
C TRP A 224 20.44 -12.33 8.14
N TRP A 225 19.42 -12.80 8.86
CA TRP A 225 18.25 -12.02 9.17
C TRP A 225 18.59 -10.76 9.98
N LEU A 226 19.35 -10.90 11.05
CA LEU A 226 19.73 -9.78 11.90
C LEU A 226 20.50 -8.70 11.13
N VAL A 227 21.46 -9.12 10.29
CA VAL A 227 22.26 -8.21 9.46
C VAL A 227 21.38 -7.50 8.43
N HIS A 228 20.61 -8.23 7.63
CA HIS A 228 19.80 -7.62 6.58
C HIS A 228 18.64 -6.78 7.13
N ARG A 229 18.09 -7.17 8.29
CA ARG A 229 17.13 -6.31 9.00
C ARG A 229 17.79 -4.99 9.43
N ALA A 230 18.97 -5.06 10.00
CA ALA A 230 19.71 -3.85 10.40
C ALA A 230 20.04 -2.96 9.18
N GLU A 231 20.58 -3.54 8.11
CA GLU A 231 20.83 -2.81 6.86
C GLU A 231 19.57 -2.17 6.30
N LEU A 232 18.47 -2.91 6.24
CA LEU A 232 17.18 -2.42 5.76
C LEU A 232 16.66 -1.25 6.60
N LEU A 233 16.77 -1.33 7.92
CA LEU A 233 16.31 -0.29 8.84
C LEU A 233 17.23 0.94 8.85
N LEU A 234 18.53 0.76 8.60
CA LEU A 234 19.50 1.84 8.48
C LEU A 234 19.42 2.54 7.11
N SER A 235 19.30 1.77 6.03
CA SER A 235 19.19 2.30 4.67
C SER A 235 17.87 3.04 4.44
N ARG A 236 16.83 2.62 5.12
CA ARG A 236 15.55 3.31 5.22
C ARG A 236 15.37 3.98 6.58
N SER A 237 16.35 4.73 7.02
CA SER A 237 15.99 5.98 7.71
C SER A 237 14.85 6.60 6.89
N PRO A 238 13.72 7.15 7.47
CA PRO A 238 12.78 7.90 6.66
C PRO A 238 13.66 8.85 5.91
N VAL A 239 13.87 8.53 4.65
CA VAL A 239 14.81 9.27 3.85
C VAL A 239 14.13 10.58 3.63
N SER A 240 14.30 11.47 4.59
CA SER A 240 14.49 12.82 4.15
C SER A 240 15.66 12.68 3.19
N LEU A 241 15.40 12.87 1.94
CA LEU A 241 16.42 12.99 0.94
C LEU A 241 17.51 13.89 1.53
N GLY A 242 18.77 13.61 1.26
CA GLY A 242 19.85 14.49 1.70
C GLY A 242 19.57 15.91 1.25
N LEU A 243 20.24 16.90 1.79
CA LEU A 243 20.04 18.29 1.42
C LEU A 243 20.15 18.50 -0.09
N HIS A 244 21.14 17.86 -0.73
CA HIS A 244 21.36 17.94 -2.17
C HIS A 244 20.26 17.24 -2.97
N GLU A 245 19.91 16.01 -2.62
CA GLU A 245 18.86 15.24 -3.28
C GLU A 245 17.49 15.92 -3.17
N SER A 246 17.19 16.59 -2.03
CA SER A 246 15.96 17.35 -1.87
C SER A 246 15.92 18.60 -2.73
N ALA A 247 17.08 19.26 -2.94
CA ALA A 247 17.18 20.36 -3.86
C ALA A 247 16.95 19.92 -5.30
N GLU A 248 17.60 18.84 -5.74
CA GLU A 248 17.43 18.28 -7.08
C GLU A 248 15.98 17.81 -7.32
N SER A 249 15.38 17.13 -6.37
CA SER A 249 13.99 16.68 -6.45
C SER A 249 13.00 17.85 -6.61
N LEU A 250 13.25 18.97 -5.90
CA LEU A 250 12.45 20.18 -6.05
C LEU A 250 12.67 20.87 -7.40
N ASP A 251 13.90 20.86 -7.92
CA ASP A 251 14.19 21.34 -9.26
C ASP A 251 13.46 20.53 -10.32
N ASP A 252 13.50 19.23 -10.24
CA ASP A 252 12.87 18.34 -11.21
C ASP A 252 11.35 18.50 -11.24
N ILE A 253 10.71 18.59 -10.08
CA ILE A 253 9.26 18.76 -10.04
C ILE A 253 8.81 20.15 -10.46
N SER A 254 9.65 21.18 -10.29
CA SER A 254 9.34 22.56 -10.67
C SER A 254 9.71 22.91 -12.12
N ARG A 255 10.39 22.03 -12.83
CA ARG A 255 10.69 22.17 -14.27
C ARG A 255 9.51 21.72 -15.11
N PHE A 256 9.05 22.59 -16.00
CA PHE A 256 8.00 22.28 -16.95
C PHE A 256 8.59 22.23 -18.35
N VAL A 257 8.54 21.07 -18.98
CA VAL A 257 9.01 20.87 -20.34
C VAL A 257 7.82 20.50 -21.21
N PHE A 258 7.59 21.26 -22.27
CA PHE A 258 6.51 21.01 -23.22
C PHE A 258 6.99 21.25 -24.64
N ASP A 259 6.51 20.44 -25.58
CA ASP A 259 6.58 20.73 -26.99
C ASP A 259 5.40 21.65 -27.38
N LEU A 260 5.71 22.92 -27.66
CA LEU A 260 4.75 23.93 -28.12
C LEU A 260 4.72 24.03 -29.67
N GLY A 261 5.26 23.04 -30.39
CA GLY A 261 5.29 22.98 -31.84
C GLY A 261 6.66 23.34 -32.45
N HIS A 262 7.65 23.61 -31.59
CA HIS A 262 9.02 23.95 -32.01
C HIS A 262 10.08 23.06 -31.35
N GLY A 263 9.66 21.99 -30.69
CA GLY A 263 10.49 21.09 -29.86
C GLY A 263 10.29 21.30 -28.36
N ASP A 264 11.00 20.51 -27.57
CA ASP A 264 10.91 20.57 -26.11
C ASP A 264 11.50 21.88 -25.57
N GLU A 265 10.66 22.69 -24.95
CA GLU A 265 11.03 23.95 -24.32
C GLU A 265 10.83 23.90 -22.82
N LEU A 266 11.82 24.43 -22.07
CA LEU A 266 11.71 24.61 -20.62
C LEU A 266 10.94 25.90 -20.35
N ILE A 267 9.77 25.76 -19.71
CA ILE A 267 8.87 26.87 -19.40
C ILE A 267 8.95 27.20 -17.92
N SER A 268 9.09 28.47 -17.57
CA SER A 268 9.05 28.93 -16.18
C SER A 268 7.61 28.88 -15.64
N GLY A 269 7.44 28.79 -14.32
CA GLY A 269 6.11 28.79 -13.71
C GLY A 269 5.22 29.98 -14.12
N PRO A 270 5.73 31.25 -14.10
CA PRO A 270 4.98 32.41 -14.60
C PRO A 270 4.59 32.32 -16.08
N ASP A 271 5.50 31.82 -16.93
CA ASP A 271 5.23 31.69 -18.37
C ASP A 271 4.23 30.57 -18.65
N LEU A 272 4.23 29.51 -17.82
CA LEU A 272 3.26 28.42 -17.91
C LEU A 272 1.81 28.91 -17.81
N VAL A 273 1.55 30.00 -17.09
CA VAL A 273 0.22 30.60 -16.95
C VAL A 273 -0.36 31.03 -18.29
N ARG A 274 0.47 31.42 -19.26
CA ARG A 274 0.03 31.78 -20.62
C ARG A 274 -0.51 30.57 -21.41
N HIS A 275 -0.09 29.36 -21.01
CA HIS A 275 -0.44 28.09 -21.66
C HIS A 275 -1.42 27.26 -20.83
N ARG A 276 -2.03 27.87 -19.79
CA ARG A 276 -2.89 27.20 -18.80
C ARG A 276 -4.03 26.40 -19.40
N ASP A 277 -4.57 26.82 -20.53
CA ASP A 277 -5.73 26.18 -21.16
C ASP A 277 -5.37 24.93 -21.98
N LEU A 278 -4.11 24.70 -22.26
CA LEU A 278 -3.66 23.53 -22.98
C LEU A 278 -3.91 22.25 -22.15
N PRO A 279 -4.54 21.21 -22.72
CA PRO A 279 -4.81 19.95 -22.02
C PRO A 279 -3.54 19.30 -21.43
N ALA A 280 -2.42 19.36 -22.14
CA ALA A 280 -1.14 18.82 -21.69
C ALA A 280 -0.62 19.54 -20.44
N VAL A 281 -0.78 20.87 -20.35
CA VAL A 281 -0.38 21.67 -19.18
C VAL A 281 -1.27 21.33 -18.00
N LYS A 282 -2.59 21.26 -18.17
CA LYS A 282 -3.53 20.85 -17.12
C LYS A 282 -3.21 19.47 -16.57
N ALA A 283 -2.99 18.49 -17.44
CA ALA A 283 -2.63 17.13 -17.05
C ALA A 283 -1.29 17.08 -16.29
N SER A 284 -0.28 17.81 -16.73
CA SER A 284 1.04 17.87 -16.10
C SER A 284 0.95 18.50 -14.69
N VAL A 285 0.23 19.61 -14.53
CA VAL A 285 0.03 20.26 -13.22
C VAL A 285 -0.70 19.33 -12.27
N GLN A 286 -1.76 18.66 -12.72
CA GLN A 286 -2.53 17.72 -11.91
C GLN A 286 -1.70 16.49 -11.48
N ALA A 287 -0.88 15.96 -12.39
CA ALA A 287 0.01 14.84 -12.08
C ALA A 287 1.05 15.23 -11.01
N ARG A 288 1.65 16.44 -11.13
CA ARG A 288 2.61 16.96 -10.15
C ARG A 288 1.95 17.19 -8.79
N LEU A 289 0.78 17.79 -8.75
CA LEU A 289 0.02 18.01 -7.51
C LEU A 289 -0.30 16.68 -6.81
N SER A 290 -0.69 15.66 -7.57
CA SER A 290 -0.97 14.32 -7.03
C SER A 290 0.29 13.63 -6.46
N GLY A 291 1.45 13.85 -7.08
CA GLY A 291 2.74 13.33 -6.62
C GLY A 291 3.28 14.07 -5.38
N LEU A 292 3.13 15.39 -5.36
CA LEU A 292 3.74 16.29 -4.39
C LEU A 292 3.43 15.95 -2.93
N ARG A 293 2.18 15.58 -2.63
CA ARG A 293 1.76 15.21 -1.27
C ARG A 293 2.49 13.97 -0.72
N ARG A 294 2.94 13.08 -1.60
CA ARG A 294 3.73 11.89 -1.23
C ARG A 294 5.21 12.24 -1.10
N GLU A 295 5.70 13.08 -1.98
CA GLU A 295 7.11 13.44 -2.03
C GLU A 295 7.53 14.37 -0.88
N ILE A 296 6.68 15.31 -0.43
CA ILE A 296 7.01 16.24 0.65
C ILE A 296 7.45 15.53 1.94
N LEU A 297 6.88 14.35 2.23
CA LEU A 297 7.23 13.57 3.42
C LEU A 297 8.64 12.95 3.34
N ARG A 298 9.21 12.87 2.14
CA ARG A 298 10.55 12.34 1.87
C ARG A 298 11.61 13.43 1.82
N GLN A 299 11.20 14.69 1.69
CA GLN A 299 12.11 15.81 1.53
C GLN A 299 12.81 16.17 2.85
N ASN A 300 14.03 16.67 2.73
CA ASN A 300 14.71 17.23 3.87
C ASN A 300 13.89 18.40 4.48
N PRO A 301 13.72 18.47 5.80
CA PRO A 301 12.95 19.53 6.46
C PRO A 301 13.34 20.95 6.04
N VAL A 302 14.59 21.18 5.66
CA VAL A 302 15.07 22.46 5.14
C VAL A 302 14.27 22.93 3.92
N TYR A 303 13.81 22.00 3.09
CA TYR A 303 13.05 22.30 1.86
C TYR A 303 11.52 22.24 2.04
N HIS A 304 11.00 21.88 3.21
CA HIS A 304 9.55 21.70 3.40
C HIS A 304 8.74 22.96 3.07
N ASN A 305 9.22 24.16 3.39
CA ASN A 305 8.50 25.39 3.07
C ASN A 305 8.43 25.61 1.56
N ALA A 306 9.54 25.44 0.85
CA ALA A 306 9.59 25.57 -0.60
C ALA A 306 8.64 24.55 -1.28
N TRP A 307 8.58 23.32 -0.78
CA TRP A 307 7.62 22.30 -1.26
C TRP A 307 6.17 22.70 -1.01
N ARG A 308 5.85 23.28 0.16
CA ARG A 308 4.47 23.74 0.49
C ARG A 308 4.04 24.91 -0.37
N THR A 309 4.92 25.91 -0.56
CA THR A 309 4.60 27.08 -1.37
C THR A 309 4.48 26.73 -2.85
N PHE A 310 5.31 25.80 -3.37
CA PHE A 310 5.12 25.24 -4.70
C PHE A 310 3.80 24.47 -4.84
N GLY A 311 3.45 23.65 -3.84
CA GLY A 311 2.16 22.96 -3.79
C GLY A 311 0.97 23.91 -3.80
N ALA A 312 1.02 24.96 -3.01
CA ALA A 312 0.00 26.00 -2.98
C ALA A 312 -0.14 26.74 -4.33
N TRP A 313 0.96 26.92 -5.05
CA TRP A 313 0.93 27.45 -6.42
C TRP A 313 0.25 26.48 -7.38
N LEU A 314 0.60 25.19 -7.36
CA LEU A 314 -0.03 24.16 -8.20
C LEU A 314 -1.54 24.02 -7.93
N GLU A 315 -1.95 24.06 -6.66
CA GLU A 315 -3.37 23.97 -6.28
C GLU A 315 -4.21 25.14 -6.84
N ARG A 316 -3.61 26.32 -6.92
CA ARG A 316 -4.29 27.53 -7.43
C ARG A 316 -4.16 27.73 -8.94
N PHE A 317 -3.27 27.00 -9.58
CA PHE A 317 -2.97 27.18 -10.99
C PHE A 317 -4.19 27.12 -11.92
N PRO A 318 -5.18 26.22 -11.73
CA PRO A 318 -6.33 26.15 -12.63
C PRO A 318 -7.21 27.41 -12.61
N ASP A 319 -7.41 28.05 -11.45
CA ASP A 319 -8.50 28.98 -11.22
C ASP A 319 -8.06 30.41 -10.84
N ALA A 320 -6.83 30.57 -10.32
CA ALA A 320 -6.36 31.86 -9.84
C ALA A 320 -6.03 32.84 -10.96
N LYS A 321 -6.07 34.14 -10.65
CA LYS A 321 -5.65 35.20 -11.57
C LYS A 321 -4.14 35.16 -11.81
N PRO A 322 -3.66 35.62 -12.99
CA PRO A 322 -2.22 35.63 -13.30
C PRO A 322 -1.38 36.36 -12.25
N GLU A 323 -1.89 37.46 -11.69
CA GLU A 323 -1.17 38.26 -10.68
C GLU A 323 -1.02 37.48 -9.37
N GLU A 324 -2.06 36.73 -8.97
CA GLU A 324 -2.01 35.86 -7.79
C GLU A 324 -0.99 34.73 -7.98
N LEU A 325 -1.00 34.09 -9.15
CA LEU A 325 -0.06 33.03 -9.48
C LEU A 325 1.39 33.55 -9.53
N ALA A 326 1.60 34.75 -10.06
CA ALA A 326 2.93 35.37 -10.05
C ALA A 326 3.42 35.68 -8.63
N ALA A 327 2.54 36.16 -7.75
CA ALA A 327 2.88 36.40 -6.36
C ALA A 327 3.27 35.11 -5.61
N ARG A 328 2.48 34.03 -5.79
CA ARG A 328 2.76 32.71 -5.20
C ARG A 328 4.04 32.06 -5.74
N TRP A 329 4.32 32.26 -7.01
CA TRP A 329 5.58 31.79 -7.60
C TRP A 329 6.78 32.52 -7.01
N LYS A 330 6.66 33.83 -6.77
CA LYS A 330 7.70 34.60 -6.10
C LYS A 330 7.92 34.13 -4.66
N GLU A 331 6.84 33.83 -3.93
CA GLU A 331 6.91 33.25 -2.58
C GLU A 331 7.65 31.91 -2.60
N TYR A 332 7.33 31.01 -3.55
CA TYR A 332 8.06 29.77 -3.73
C TYR A 332 9.55 29.99 -4.01
N GLN A 333 9.89 30.94 -4.89
CA GLN A 333 11.29 31.23 -5.20
C GLN A 333 12.06 31.78 -3.99
N GLU A 334 11.41 32.55 -3.17
CA GLU A 334 12.04 33.09 -1.94
C GLU A 334 12.28 31.98 -0.91
N GLU A 335 11.30 31.13 -0.64
CA GLU A 335 11.44 29.98 0.24
C GLU A 335 12.51 29.00 -0.28
N ARG A 336 12.57 28.78 -1.59
CA ARG A 336 13.60 27.99 -2.23
C ARG A 336 15.00 28.56 -2.00
N LYS A 337 15.16 29.87 -2.19
CA LYS A 337 16.43 30.57 -2.00
C LYS A 337 16.91 30.47 -0.55
N GLN A 338 16.01 30.67 0.43
CA GLN A 338 16.32 30.53 1.85
C GLN A 338 16.77 29.09 2.20
N ALA A 339 16.09 28.07 1.65
CA ALA A 339 16.49 26.68 1.82
C ALA A 339 17.90 26.40 1.23
N ASP A 340 18.21 26.96 0.06
CA ASP A 340 19.53 26.80 -0.57
C ASP A 340 20.65 27.56 0.20
N GLU A 341 20.33 28.66 0.82
CA GLU A 341 21.26 29.40 1.72
C GLU A 341 21.54 28.56 2.96
N LEU A 342 20.51 28.06 3.63
CA LEU A 342 20.66 27.20 4.80
C LEU A 342 21.40 25.90 4.47
N ARG A 343 21.14 25.28 3.31
CA ARG A 343 21.91 24.11 2.84
C ARG A 343 23.41 24.42 2.79
N ARG A 344 23.79 25.54 2.16
CA ARG A 344 25.20 25.94 2.04
C ARG A 344 25.87 26.16 3.40
N GLU A 345 25.15 26.75 4.35
CA GLU A 345 25.63 26.94 5.71
C GLU A 345 25.86 25.61 6.43
N VAL A 346 24.91 24.67 6.33
CA VAL A 346 25.02 23.32 6.91
C VAL A 346 26.18 22.56 6.29
N GLU A 347 26.32 22.57 4.95
CA GLU A 347 27.40 21.88 4.25
C GLU A 347 28.78 22.49 4.61
N ALA A 348 28.87 23.80 4.79
CA ALA A 348 30.08 24.46 5.25
C ALA A 348 30.44 24.05 6.69
N ALA A 349 29.46 24.03 7.58
CA ALA A 349 29.67 23.59 8.98
C ALA A 349 30.11 22.14 9.07
N MET A 350 29.50 21.24 8.25
CA MET A 350 29.88 19.82 8.19
C MET A 350 31.32 19.62 7.68
N LYS A 351 31.76 20.40 6.68
CA LYS A 351 33.15 20.35 6.19
C LYS A 351 34.17 20.76 7.25
N LEU A 352 33.81 21.73 8.12
CA LEU A 352 34.67 22.16 9.22
C LEU A 352 34.70 21.13 10.37
N ALA A 353 33.63 20.37 10.56
CA ALA A 353 33.50 19.37 11.62
C ALA A 353 34.21 18.05 11.33
N VAL A 354 34.54 17.74 10.04
CA VAL A 354 35.28 16.54 9.66
C VAL A 354 36.78 16.84 9.83
N PRO A 355 37.50 16.28 10.84
CA PRO A 355 38.93 16.44 10.96
C PRO A 355 39.58 15.87 9.69
N SER A 356 40.45 16.65 9.06
CA SER A 356 41.25 16.12 7.95
C SER A 356 42.07 14.94 8.51
N ALA A 357 41.63 13.71 8.15
CA ALA A 357 42.41 12.52 8.40
C ALA A 357 43.73 12.67 7.62
N ARG A 358 44.80 13.03 8.32
CA ARG A 358 46.17 12.98 7.83
C ARG A 358 46.76 11.60 8.12
#